data_477f1a24523e4fa60caf0f19ddcaf671
#
_entry.id   477f1a24523e4fa60caf0f19ddcaf671
#
_cell.length_a   1.000
_cell.length_b   1.000
_cell.length_c   1.000
_cell.angle_alpha   90.00
_cell.angle_beta   90.00
_cell.angle_gamma   90.00
#
_symmetry.space_group_name_H-M   'P 1'
#
loop_
_entity.id
_entity.type
_entity.pdbx_description
1 polymer ?
#
loop_
_entity_poly.entity_id
_entity_poly.type
_entity_poly.pdbx_seq_one_letter_code
_entity_poly.pdbx_strand_id
1 'polypeptide(L)'
;MKLEQIFNENQRFLWGLSYRMTGSGADADDILQETFVRLLQKPPSNTDEPLRPWLVRVAVNLSRDVLRRRRRQGYVGQWLPAPFETENNEALSALVDLAAGADAADAGNPSGRYETLESVSFAFLLALELLTPTQRAVLLLRDVFDFNVAETAEALRMTEQSVKTTHHRARRAMREYEEKRFVPRRSLVEKTGRVVSQLVEFLINRDTEAAAQLLAANIVSMSDGGGEFYAARLPVVGSMKVALMLSNLLKATAGFTATTRRVELNGLFAVTTERENAPPGYAQKLATLFQLNDEGLIERIYFVMASRKLTALERKAEREHLLPRPS
;
A
#
# COMPACT_ATOMS: atom_id res chain seq x y z
N MET A 1 -20.01 14.44 -24.09
CA MET A 1 -19.35 13.21 -23.61
C MET A 1 -20.17 12.67 -22.44
N LYS A 2 -20.54 11.39 -22.44
CA LYS A 2 -21.36 10.84 -21.36
C LYS A 2 -20.50 10.69 -20.10
N LEU A 3 -21.03 11.09 -18.92
CA LEU A 3 -20.33 11.01 -17.63
C LEU A 3 -19.79 9.60 -17.35
N GLU A 4 -20.57 8.58 -17.68
CA GLU A 4 -20.19 7.18 -17.54
C GLU A 4 -18.91 6.83 -18.31
N GLN A 5 -18.75 7.35 -19.54
CA GLN A 5 -17.54 7.16 -20.32
C GLN A 5 -16.33 7.81 -19.65
N ILE A 6 -16.45 9.08 -19.19
CA ILE A 6 -15.39 9.78 -18.46
C ILE A 6 -15.00 9.00 -17.21
N PHE A 7 -15.99 8.47 -16.48
CA PHE A 7 -15.75 7.68 -15.28
C PHE A 7 -14.97 6.42 -15.62
N ASN A 8 -15.43 5.63 -16.58
CA ASN A 8 -14.80 4.37 -16.97
C ASN A 8 -13.36 4.54 -17.46
N GLU A 9 -13.08 5.63 -18.19
CA GLU A 9 -11.74 5.95 -18.71
C GLU A 9 -10.76 6.41 -17.63
N ASN A 10 -11.24 7.03 -16.52
CA ASN A 10 -10.38 7.69 -15.55
C ASN A 10 -10.39 7.08 -14.14
N GLN A 11 -11.42 6.30 -13.78
CA GLN A 11 -11.60 5.80 -12.41
C GLN A 11 -10.39 5.02 -11.87
N ARG A 12 -9.86 4.10 -12.69
CA ARG A 12 -8.71 3.26 -12.31
C ARG A 12 -7.48 4.11 -12.02
N PHE A 13 -7.14 4.99 -12.95
CA PHE A 13 -5.99 5.89 -12.83
C PHE A 13 -6.12 6.77 -11.57
N LEU A 14 -7.24 7.46 -11.39
CA LEU A 14 -7.46 8.36 -10.25
C LEU A 14 -7.43 7.60 -8.92
N TRP A 15 -7.99 6.40 -8.88
CA TRP A 15 -7.91 5.54 -7.71
C TRP A 15 -6.46 5.14 -7.41
N GLY A 16 -5.74 4.67 -8.42
CA GLY A 16 -4.34 4.27 -8.28
C GLY A 16 -3.41 5.40 -7.85
N LEU A 17 -3.62 6.61 -8.37
CA LEU A 17 -2.91 7.82 -7.94
C LEU A 17 -3.26 8.16 -6.48
N SER A 18 -4.55 8.17 -6.12
CA SER A 18 -5.01 8.51 -4.79
C SER A 18 -4.53 7.51 -3.74
N TYR A 19 -4.54 6.20 -4.07
CA TYR A 19 -3.99 5.16 -3.20
C TYR A 19 -2.49 5.38 -2.94
N ARG A 20 -1.68 5.62 -3.98
CA ARG A 20 -0.24 5.90 -3.80
C ARG A 20 0.02 7.20 -3.07
N MET A 21 -0.84 8.19 -3.24
CA MET A 21 -0.78 9.46 -2.50
C MET A 21 -1.07 9.27 -1.01
N THR A 22 -2.08 8.49 -0.65
CA THR A 22 -2.59 8.38 0.73
C THR A 22 -2.15 7.12 1.45
N GLY A 23 -1.86 6.04 0.70
CA GLY A 23 -1.60 4.71 1.24
C GLY A 23 -2.85 4.06 1.84
N SER A 24 -4.05 4.48 1.44
CA SER A 24 -5.32 4.01 1.98
C SER A 24 -6.33 3.80 0.86
N GLY A 25 -6.85 2.57 0.73
CA GLY A 25 -7.87 2.24 -0.26
C GLY A 25 -9.18 2.98 0.01
N ALA A 26 -9.58 3.10 1.28
CA ALA A 26 -10.78 3.84 1.68
C ALA A 26 -10.68 5.34 1.32
N ASP A 27 -9.52 5.97 1.61
CA ASP A 27 -9.30 7.35 1.18
C ASP A 27 -9.28 7.50 -0.35
N ALA A 28 -8.76 6.49 -1.08
CA ALA A 28 -8.75 6.51 -2.54
C ALA A 28 -10.17 6.41 -3.13
N ASP A 29 -11.04 5.57 -2.54
CA ASP A 29 -12.46 5.47 -2.90
C ASP A 29 -13.18 6.81 -2.67
N ASP A 30 -13.00 7.41 -1.49
CA ASP A 30 -13.60 8.70 -1.14
C ASP A 30 -13.13 9.83 -2.07
N ILE A 31 -11.83 9.87 -2.38
CA ILE A 31 -11.24 10.86 -3.30
C ILE A 31 -11.78 10.68 -4.71
N LEU A 32 -11.89 9.44 -5.18
CA LEU A 32 -12.45 9.14 -6.50
C LEU A 32 -13.89 9.66 -6.59
N GLN A 33 -14.75 9.29 -5.65
CA GLN A 33 -16.14 9.72 -5.61
C GLN A 33 -16.26 11.25 -5.56
N GLU A 34 -15.54 11.91 -4.65
CA GLU A 34 -15.57 13.38 -4.50
C GLU A 34 -15.03 14.08 -5.76
N THR A 35 -14.05 13.49 -6.47
CA THR A 35 -13.55 14.05 -7.73
C THR A 35 -14.66 14.12 -8.78
N PHE A 36 -15.45 13.05 -8.92
CA PHE A 36 -16.57 13.02 -9.87
C PHE A 36 -17.78 13.84 -9.42
N VAL A 37 -18.04 13.94 -8.12
CA VAL A 37 -19.05 14.87 -7.56
C VAL A 37 -18.67 16.31 -7.92
N ARG A 38 -17.41 16.70 -7.79
CA ARG A 38 -16.93 18.03 -8.20
C ARG A 38 -17.04 18.27 -9.70
N LEU A 39 -16.79 17.24 -10.51
CA LEU A 39 -16.98 17.35 -11.96
C LEU A 39 -18.44 17.67 -12.31
N LEU A 40 -19.39 17.03 -11.62
CA LEU A 40 -20.83 17.29 -11.86
C LEU A 40 -21.28 18.67 -11.38
N GLN A 41 -20.78 19.11 -10.21
CA GLN A 41 -21.20 20.37 -9.61
C GLN A 41 -20.53 21.61 -10.22
N LYS A 42 -19.25 21.48 -10.57
CA LYS A 42 -18.41 22.58 -11.06
C LYS A 42 -17.47 22.08 -12.15
N PRO A 43 -17.99 21.74 -13.35
CA PRO A 43 -17.14 21.31 -14.45
C PRO A 43 -16.13 22.42 -14.81
N PRO A 44 -14.99 22.07 -15.41
CA PRO A 44 -14.06 23.06 -15.93
C PRO A 44 -14.75 23.97 -16.94
N SER A 45 -14.43 25.26 -16.93
CA SER A 45 -15.09 26.28 -17.77
C SER A 45 -14.78 26.11 -19.25
N ASN A 46 -13.65 25.47 -19.57
CA ASN A 46 -13.24 25.15 -20.95
C ASN A 46 -13.48 23.67 -21.20
N THR A 47 -14.48 23.34 -22.00
CA THR A 47 -14.86 21.97 -22.36
C THR A 47 -14.00 21.40 -23.50
N ASP A 48 -13.17 22.24 -24.16
CA ASP A 48 -12.31 21.85 -25.28
C ASP A 48 -10.94 21.35 -24.81
N GLU A 49 -10.57 21.60 -23.53
CA GLU A 49 -9.33 21.08 -22.95
C GLU A 49 -9.47 19.64 -22.47
N PRO A 50 -8.36 18.87 -22.52
CA PRO A 50 -8.35 17.52 -21.96
C PRO A 50 -8.78 17.53 -20.48
N LEU A 51 -9.80 16.74 -20.14
CA LEU A 51 -10.37 16.71 -18.80
C LEU A 51 -9.42 16.08 -17.76
N ARG A 52 -8.52 15.20 -18.22
CA ARG A 52 -7.60 14.44 -17.36
C ARG A 52 -6.72 15.31 -16.46
N PRO A 53 -6.07 16.41 -16.90
CA PRO A 53 -5.30 17.30 -16.02
C PRO A 53 -6.14 17.92 -14.91
N TRP A 54 -7.40 18.27 -15.21
CA TRP A 54 -8.32 18.80 -14.20
C TRP A 54 -8.68 17.74 -13.15
N LEU A 55 -9.03 16.51 -13.57
CA LEU A 55 -9.33 15.40 -12.68
C LEU A 55 -8.13 15.06 -11.78
N VAL A 56 -6.92 14.99 -12.34
CA VAL A 56 -5.67 14.77 -11.60
C VAL A 56 -5.48 15.84 -10.54
N ARG A 57 -5.66 17.10 -10.90
CA ARG A 57 -5.55 18.24 -9.97
C ARG A 57 -6.51 18.11 -8.79
N VAL A 58 -7.78 17.78 -9.06
CA VAL A 58 -8.78 17.60 -8.01
C VAL A 58 -8.38 16.46 -7.07
N ALA A 59 -8.05 15.29 -7.63
CA ALA A 59 -7.65 14.11 -6.85
C ALA A 59 -6.39 14.36 -6.01
N VAL A 60 -5.36 15.02 -6.57
CA VAL A 60 -4.14 15.38 -5.83
C VAL A 60 -4.44 16.36 -4.70
N ASN A 61 -5.28 17.37 -4.93
CA ASN A 61 -5.64 18.34 -3.88
C ASN A 61 -6.41 17.66 -2.74
N LEU A 62 -7.36 16.80 -3.05
CA LEU A 62 -8.08 15.99 -2.06
C LEU A 62 -7.12 15.08 -1.27
N SER A 63 -6.20 14.40 -1.96
CA SER A 63 -5.17 13.58 -1.34
C SER A 63 -4.28 14.41 -0.39
N ARG A 64 -3.88 15.61 -0.79
CA ARG A 64 -3.11 16.54 0.07
C ARG A 64 -3.88 16.95 1.31
N ASP A 65 -5.18 17.17 1.20
CA ASP A 65 -6.03 17.50 2.35
C ASP A 65 -6.19 16.33 3.32
N VAL A 66 -6.31 15.09 2.81
CA VAL A 66 -6.24 13.86 3.64
C VAL A 66 -4.92 13.79 4.39
N LEU A 67 -3.78 13.95 3.70
CA LEU A 67 -2.45 13.90 4.33
C LEU A 67 -2.26 15.01 5.38
N ARG A 68 -2.77 16.23 5.13
CA ARG A 68 -2.73 17.33 6.09
C ARG A 68 -3.58 17.04 7.32
N ARG A 69 -4.77 16.45 7.13
CA ARG A 69 -5.66 16.05 8.23
C ARG A 69 -4.98 15.00 9.09
N ARG A 70 -4.41 13.94 8.47
CA ARG A 70 -3.67 12.88 9.17
C ARG A 70 -2.54 13.44 10.04
N ARG A 71 -1.75 14.39 9.51
CA ARG A 71 -0.68 15.04 10.28
C ARG A 71 -1.19 15.87 11.45
N ARG A 72 -2.30 16.58 11.28
CA ARG A 72 -2.89 17.41 12.36
C ARG A 72 -3.52 16.59 13.47
N GLN A 73 -4.10 15.46 13.15
CA GLN A 73 -4.76 14.58 14.12
C GLN A 73 -3.76 13.79 14.99
N GLY A 74 -2.45 13.82 14.67
CA GLY A 74 -1.42 13.12 15.44
C GLY A 74 -1.66 11.60 15.41
N TYR A 75 -1.26 10.93 14.34
CA TYR A 75 -1.42 9.47 14.24
C TYR A 75 -0.70 8.78 15.40
N VAL A 76 -1.41 7.91 16.13
CA VAL A 76 -0.86 7.22 17.30
C VAL A 76 -0.10 5.98 16.85
N GLY A 77 1.20 5.93 17.16
CA GLY A 77 2.08 4.81 16.79
C GLY A 77 2.64 4.92 15.36
N GLN A 78 3.02 3.80 14.81
CA GLN A 78 3.58 3.70 13.46
C GLN A 78 2.45 3.66 12.43
N TRP A 79 2.59 4.43 11.38
CA TRP A 79 1.66 4.37 10.28
C TRP A 79 2.15 3.38 9.22
N LEU A 80 1.29 2.43 8.84
CA LEU A 80 1.51 1.51 7.73
C LEU A 80 0.46 1.73 6.64
N PRO A 81 0.76 1.45 5.37
CA PRO A 81 -0.25 1.46 4.31
C PRO A 81 -1.40 0.49 4.58
N ALA A 82 -2.58 0.79 4.06
CA ALA A 82 -3.69 -0.16 4.05
C ALA A 82 -3.40 -1.26 3.04
N PRO A 83 -3.39 -2.55 3.44
CA PRO A 83 -3.11 -3.63 2.52
C PRO A 83 -4.27 -3.87 1.56
N PHE A 84 -3.96 -4.34 0.35
CA PHE A 84 -4.94 -4.85 -0.61
C PHE A 84 -4.43 -6.12 -1.29
N GLU A 85 -5.35 -7.00 -1.70
CA GLU A 85 -4.99 -8.24 -2.36
C GLU A 85 -4.49 -8.01 -3.79
N THR A 86 -3.33 -8.62 -4.12
CA THR A 86 -2.69 -8.53 -5.45
C THR A 86 -2.83 -9.82 -6.27
N GLU A 87 -3.31 -10.90 -5.67
CA GLU A 87 -3.43 -12.21 -6.31
C GLU A 87 -4.50 -12.28 -7.40
N ASN A 88 -5.53 -11.42 -7.33
CA ASN A 88 -6.56 -11.32 -8.36
C ASN A 88 -6.15 -10.27 -9.41
N ASN A 89 -5.90 -10.75 -10.61
CA ASN A 89 -5.53 -9.96 -11.80
C ASN A 89 -6.41 -8.72 -12.06
N GLU A 90 -7.67 -8.68 -11.61
CA GLU A 90 -8.54 -7.52 -11.84
C GLU A 90 -8.14 -6.26 -11.06
N ALA A 91 -7.79 -6.39 -9.77
CA ALA A 91 -7.32 -5.24 -8.99
C ALA A 91 -5.91 -4.83 -9.44
N LEU A 92 -5.07 -5.82 -9.78
CA LEU A 92 -3.73 -5.59 -10.30
C LEU A 92 -3.77 -5.10 -11.75
N SER A 93 -4.61 -5.69 -12.64
CA SER A 93 -4.86 -5.15 -13.98
C SER A 93 -5.39 -3.73 -13.89
N ALA A 94 -6.29 -3.46 -12.96
CA ALA A 94 -6.75 -2.11 -12.69
C ALA A 94 -5.61 -1.14 -12.34
N LEU A 95 -4.56 -1.61 -11.67
CA LEU A 95 -3.37 -0.83 -11.31
C LEU A 95 -2.27 -0.89 -12.39
N VAL A 96 -2.18 -1.98 -13.16
CA VAL A 96 -1.20 -2.21 -14.25
C VAL A 96 -1.61 -1.49 -15.54
N ASP A 97 -2.87 -1.60 -15.95
CA ASP A 97 -3.40 -0.89 -17.12
C ASP A 97 -3.32 0.64 -16.99
N LEU A 98 -2.99 1.11 -15.80
CA LEU A 98 -2.85 2.52 -15.46
C LEU A 98 -1.46 3.09 -15.72
N ALA A 99 -0.43 2.26 -15.73
CA ALA A 99 0.92 2.65 -16.10
C ALA A 99 1.08 2.69 -17.63
N ALA A 100 0.28 1.89 -18.36
CA ALA A 100 0.18 1.99 -19.80
C ALA A 100 -0.80 3.12 -20.13
N GLY A 101 -0.30 4.28 -20.54
CA GLY A 101 -1.12 5.36 -21.09
C GLY A 101 -2.04 4.84 -22.21
N ALA A 102 -3.12 5.58 -22.54
CA ALA A 102 -4.17 5.22 -23.46
C ALA A 102 -3.74 4.84 -24.91
N ASP A 103 -2.45 4.77 -25.20
CA ASP A 103 -1.86 4.32 -26.47
C ASP A 103 -1.12 2.99 -26.28
N ALA A 104 -1.83 1.98 -25.73
CA ALA A 104 -1.31 0.62 -25.53
C ALA A 104 -1.11 -0.18 -26.84
N ALA A 105 -0.62 0.44 -27.91
CA ALA A 105 -0.18 -0.26 -29.13
C ALA A 105 1.28 -0.73 -29.05
N ASP A 106 2.03 -0.35 -27.99
CA ASP A 106 3.44 -0.73 -27.81
C ASP A 106 3.67 -1.28 -26.37
N ALA A 107 2.98 -2.39 -26.08
CA ALA A 107 3.00 -3.05 -24.77
C ALA A 107 4.35 -3.75 -24.44
N GLY A 108 5.46 -3.22 -24.92
CA GLY A 108 6.80 -3.81 -24.78
C GLY A 108 7.76 -3.09 -23.85
N ASN A 109 7.42 -1.91 -23.31
CA ASN A 109 8.35 -1.18 -22.45
C ASN A 109 7.58 -0.40 -21.37
N PRO A 110 7.63 -0.78 -20.08
CA PRO A 110 7.13 0.07 -19.01
C PRO A 110 8.04 1.29 -18.92
N SER A 111 7.62 2.41 -19.53
CA SER A 111 8.41 3.64 -19.57
C SER A 111 8.54 4.34 -18.22
N GLY A 112 7.80 3.91 -17.22
CA GLY A 112 7.91 4.39 -15.84
C GLY A 112 9.18 3.88 -15.13
N ARG A 113 9.82 4.75 -14.33
CA ARG A 113 11.00 4.38 -13.52
C ARG A 113 10.74 3.26 -12.53
N TYR A 114 9.53 3.19 -11.99
CA TYR A 114 9.10 2.17 -11.03
C TYR A 114 8.09 1.24 -11.66
N GLU A 115 8.31 -0.06 -11.51
CA GLU A 115 7.34 -1.06 -11.93
C GLU A 115 6.01 -0.90 -11.17
N THR A 116 4.90 -1.28 -11.80
CA THR A 116 3.58 -1.10 -11.19
C THR A 116 3.44 -1.80 -9.86
N LEU A 117 3.86 -3.07 -9.75
CA LEU A 117 3.85 -3.83 -8.49
C LEU A 117 4.75 -3.20 -7.44
N GLU A 118 5.95 -2.76 -7.83
CA GLU A 118 6.86 -2.05 -6.95
C GLU A 118 6.20 -0.80 -6.36
N SER A 119 5.53 -0.01 -7.20
CA SER A 119 4.93 1.27 -6.80
C SER A 119 3.75 1.14 -5.82
N VAL A 120 3.24 -0.06 -5.61
CA VAL A 120 2.22 -0.38 -4.60
C VAL A 120 2.76 -1.23 -3.45
N SER A 121 4.05 -1.61 -3.48
CA SER A 121 4.67 -2.36 -2.39
C SER A 121 4.71 -1.55 -1.08
N PHE A 122 4.69 -2.23 0.05
CA PHE A 122 4.83 -1.56 1.36
C PHE A 122 6.13 -0.77 1.46
N ALA A 123 7.23 -1.31 0.94
CA ALA A 123 8.52 -0.64 0.96
C ALA A 123 8.47 0.70 0.21
N PHE A 124 7.87 0.73 -0.99
CA PHE A 124 7.72 1.95 -1.78
C PHE A 124 6.77 2.95 -1.10
N LEU A 125 5.59 2.48 -0.65
CA LEU A 125 4.60 3.34 0.01
C LEU A 125 5.13 3.96 1.31
N LEU A 126 5.92 3.22 2.08
CA LEU A 126 6.59 3.74 3.28
C LEU A 126 7.68 4.76 2.92
N ALA A 127 8.45 4.53 1.85
CA ALA A 127 9.43 5.49 1.38
C ALA A 127 8.77 6.81 0.94
N LEU A 128 7.56 6.77 0.36
CA LEU A 128 6.81 7.98 0.03
C LEU A 128 6.44 8.83 1.26
N GLU A 129 6.42 8.26 2.47
CA GLU A 129 6.14 9.03 3.71
C GLU A 129 7.26 10.04 4.03
N LEU A 130 8.47 9.86 3.47
CA LEU A 130 9.57 10.81 3.57
C LEU A 130 9.31 12.10 2.76
N LEU A 131 8.38 12.05 1.82
CA LEU A 131 8.10 13.14 0.89
C LEU A 131 7.03 14.08 1.44
N THR A 132 7.17 15.37 1.11
CA THR A 132 6.05 16.29 1.24
C THR A 132 4.94 15.89 0.26
N PRO A 133 3.66 16.25 0.52
CA PRO A 133 2.57 15.92 -0.39
C PRO A 133 2.79 16.40 -1.83
N THR A 134 3.45 17.54 -2.03
CA THR A 134 3.77 18.05 -3.37
C THR A 134 4.89 17.26 -4.04
N GLN A 135 5.95 16.90 -3.29
CA GLN A 135 7.02 16.04 -3.79
C GLN A 135 6.50 14.67 -4.19
N ARG A 136 5.61 14.08 -3.36
CA ARG A 136 4.96 12.80 -3.64
C ARG A 136 4.15 12.86 -4.94
N ALA A 137 3.30 13.89 -5.12
CA ALA A 137 2.52 14.06 -6.32
C ALA A 137 3.39 14.18 -7.58
N VAL A 138 4.45 15.01 -7.53
CA VAL A 138 5.39 15.18 -8.66
C VAL A 138 6.12 13.86 -8.95
N LEU A 139 6.62 13.16 -7.94
CA LEU A 139 7.31 11.87 -8.13
C LEU A 139 6.39 10.84 -8.79
N LEU A 140 5.16 10.68 -8.26
CA LEU A 140 4.20 9.71 -8.78
C LEU A 140 3.83 10.01 -10.24
N LEU A 141 3.50 11.26 -10.57
CA LEU A 141 3.15 11.62 -11.94
C LEU A 141 4.33 11.39 -12.90
N ARG A 142 5.56 11.74 -12.50
CA ARG A 142 6.75 11.64 -13.34
C ARG A 142 7.33 10.23 -13.46
N ASP A 143 7.42 9.50 -12.35
CA ASP A 143 8.21 8.27 -12.27
C ASP A 143 7.34 7.00 -12.22
N VAL A 144 6.03 7.11 -11.97
CA VAL A 144 5.07 6.00 -11.96
C VAL A 144 4.08 6.09 -13.11
N PHE A 145 3.55 7.28 -13.37
CA PHE A 145 2.49 7.49 -14.36
C PHE A 145 2.98 8.12 -15.68
N ASP A 146 4.28 8.27 -15.84
CA ASP A 146 4.97 8.73 -17.06
C ASP A 146 4.50 10.08 -17.65
N PHE A 147 3.96 10.96 -16.82
CA PHE A 147 3.66 12.33 -17.22
C PHE A 147 4.95 13.07 -17.53
N ASN A 148 5.01 13.79 -18.66
CA ASN A 148 6.14 14.68 -18.92
C ASN A 148 6.12 15.92 -18.01
N VAL A 149 7.15 16.78 -18.11
CA VAL A 149 7.28 17.96 -17.23
C VAL A 149 6.14 18.95 -17.44
N ALA A 150 5.76 19.18 -18.71
CA ALA A 150 4.69 20.13 -19.06
C ALA A 150 3.32 19.64 -18.55
N GLU A 151 2.99 18.38 -18.79
CA GLU A 151 1.76 17.73 -18.29
C GLU A 151 1.67 17.77 -16.75
N THR A 152 2.80 17.49 -16.07
CA THR A 152 2.85 17.58 -14.61
C THR A 152 2.66 19.01 -14.12
N ALA A 153 3.26 19.98 -14.81
CA ALA A 153 3.12 21.40 -14.50
C ALA A 153 1.67 21.88 -14.66
N GLU A 154 1.02 21.48 -15.75
CA GLU A 154 -0.39 21.77 -16.02
C GLU A 154 -1.30 21.13 -14.95
N ALA A 155 -1.14 19.81 -14.71
CA ALA A 155 -1.96 19.07 -13.74
C ALA A 155 -1.85 19.64 -12.33
N LEU A 156 -0.68 20.07 -11.89
CA LEU A 156 -0.44 20.58 -10.54
C LEU A 156 -0.51 22.12 -10.42
N ARG A 157 -0.74 22.85 -11.51
CA ARG A 157 -0.63 24.31 -11.60
C ARG A 157 0.70 24.83 -11.07
N MET A 158 1.78 24.25 -11.53
CA MET A 158 3.15 24.61 -11.20
C MET A 158 3.87 25.13 -12.45
N THR A 159 4.97 25.85 -12.28
CA THR A 159 5.88 26.10 -13.40
C THR A 159 6.70 24.84 -13.69
N GLU A 160 7.11 24.62 -14.94
CA GLU A 160 8.00 23.51 -15.29
C GLU A 160 9.29 23.51 -14.47
N GLN A 161 9.86 24.69 -14.19
CA GLN A 161 11.05 24.82 -13.35
C GLN A 161 10.79 24.35 -11.93
N SER A 162 9.60 24.65 -11.36
CA SER A 162 9.20 24.17 -10.04
C SER A 162 8.99 22.65 -10.03
N VAL A 163 8.45 22.07 -11.11
CA VAL A 163 8.33 20.61 -11.26
C VAL A 163 9.72 19.96 -11.26
N LYS A 164 10.65 20.44 -12.11
CA LYS A 164 12.03 19.91 -12.19
C LYS A 164 12.74 19.94 -10.83
N THR A 165 12.66 21.08 -10.14
CA THR A 165 13.29 21.25 -8.82
C THR A 165 12.66 20.34 -7.77
N THR A 166 11.32 20.25 -7.75
CA THR A 166 10.56 19.40 -6.80
C THR A 166 10.84 17.91 -7.06
N HIS A 167 10.89 17.51 -8.32
CA HIS A 167 11.22 16.15 -8.74
C HIS A 167 12.63 15.75 -8.29
N HIS A 168 13.63 16.61 -8.53
CA HIS A 168 14.99 16.36 -8.07
C HIS A 168 15.07 16.17 -6.54
N ARG A 169 14.37 17.02 -5.77
CA ARG A 169 14.32 16.90 -4.31
C ARG A 169 13.61 15.61 -3.86
N ALA A 170 12.53 15.24 -4.53
CA ALA A 170 11.80 14.00 -4.24
C ALA A 170 12.70 12.78 -4.48
N ARG A 171 13.36 12.69 -5.63
CA ARG A 171 14.29 11.59 -5.94
C ARG A 171 15.47 11.52 -4.97
N ARG A 172 16.00 12.67 -4.55
CA ARG A 172 17.04 12.71 -3.52
C ARG A 172 16.56 12.14 -2.18
N ALA A 173 15.32 12.41 -1.78
CA ALA A 173 14.74 11.86 -0.55
C ALA A 173 14.46 10.36 -0.66
N MET A 174 14.22 9.84 -1.87
CA MET A 174 14.00 8.41 -2.14
C MET A 174 15.30 7.61 -2.31
N ARG A 175 16.48 8.21 -2.19
CA ARG A 175 17.79 7.57 -2.48
C ARG A 175 17.99 6.27 -1.71
N GLU A 176 17.71 6.26 -0.41
CA GLU A 176 17.86 5.06 0.42
C GLU A 176 16.97 3.91 -0.06
N TYR A 177 15.73 4.22 -0.48
CA TYR A 177 14.84 3.25 -1.11
C TYR A 177 15.41 2.77 -2.44
N GLU A 178 15.92 3.67 -3.29
CA GLU A 178 16.47 3.33 -4.62
C GLU A 178 17.72 2.43 -4.54
N GLU A 179 18.52 2.54 -3.47
CA GLU A 179 19.67 1.65 -3.23
C GLU A 179 19.25 0.22 -2.84
N LYS A 180 18.06 0.05 -2.27
CA LYS A 180 17.53 -1.22 -1.76
C LYS A 180 16.12 -1.49 -2.28
N ARG A 181 15.92 -1.24 -3.58
CA ARG A 181 14.59 -1.42 -4.20
C ARG A 181 14.05 -2.82 -3.97
N PHE A 182 12.81 -2.89 -3.52
CA PHE A 182 12.08 -4.14 -3.42
C PHE A 182 11.07 -4.24 -4.58
N VAL A 183 11.32 -5.17 -5.50
CA VAL A 183 10.40 -5.50 -6.59
C VAL A 183 9.69 -6.81 -6.25
N PRO A 184 8.38 -6.79 -5.96
CA PRO A 184 7.63 -8.00 -5.66
C PRO A 184 7.69 -8.99 -6.84
N ARG A 185 7.87 -10.29 -6.52
CA ARG A 185 7.86 -11.38 -7.49
C ARG A 185 7.11 -12.58 -6.93
N ARG A 186 6.31 -13.24 -7.73
CA ARG A 186 5.53 -14.40 -7.31
C ARG A 186 6.39 -15.52 -6.68
N SER A 187 7.58 -15.76 -7.21
CA SER A 187 8.53 -16.73 -6.66
C SER A 187 8.97 -16.38 -5.23
N LEU A 188 9.05 -15.10 -4.89
CA LEU A 188 9.34 -14.64 -3.52
C LEU A 188 8.17 -14.89 -2.58
N VAL A 189 6.92 -14.74 -3.03
CA VAL A 189 5.73 -14.98 -2.21
C VAL A 189 5.70 -16.44 -1.74
N GLU A 190 5.92 -17.40 -2.66
CA GLU A 190 5.95 -18.83 -2.34
C GLU A 190 7.13 -19.19 -1.41
N LYS A 191 8.33 -18.64 -1.67
CA LYS A 191 9.51 -18.82 -0.82
C LYS A 191 9.24 -18.29 0.59
N THR A 192 8.68 -17.09 0.68
CA THR A 192 8.33 -16.45 1.96
C THR A 192 7.34 -17.30 2.74
N GLY A 193 6.32 -17.86 2.08
CA GLY A 193 5.34 -18.75 2.72
C GLY A 193 5.99 -19.97 3.39
N ARG A 194 7.01 -20.58 2.77
CA ARG A 194 7.75 -21.71 3.37
C ARG A 194 8.55 -21.27 4.60
N VAL A 195 9.28 -20.16 4.51
CA VAL A 195 10.07 -19.62 5.64
C VAL A 195 9.17 -19.23 6.80
N VAL A 196 8.03 -18.58 6.53
CA VAL A 196 7.05 -18.22 7.57
C VAL A 196 6.45 -19.46 8.23
N SER A 197 6.18 -20.53 7.48
CA SER A 197 5.69 -21.79 8.06
C SER A 197 6.70 -22.40 9.04
N GLN A 198 8.00 -22.42 8.68
CA GLN A 198 9.07 -22.87 9.59
C GLN A 198 9.21 -21.95 10.82
N LEU A 199 9.13 -20.62 10.61
CA LEU A 199 9.15 -19.66 11.73
C LEU A 199 8.04 -19.95 12.74
N VAL A 200 6.81 -20.16 12.25
CA VAL A 200 5.67 -20.48 13.12
C VAL A 200 5.88 -21.80 13.86
N GLU A 201 6.41 -22.83 13.20
CA GLU A 201 6.73 -24.12 13.82
C GLU A 201 7.74 -23.99 14.95
N PHE A 202 8.85 -23.27 14.75
CA PHE A 202 9.83 -23.01 15.81
C PHE A 202 9.22 -22.22 16.99
N LEU A 203 8.40 -21.21 16.69
CA LEU A 203 7.73 -20.42 17.73
C LEU A 203 6.72 -21.26 18.56
N ILE A 204 5.98 -22.17 17.92
CA ILE A 204 5.06 -23.10 18.59
C ILE A 204 5.85 -24.05 19.51
N ASN A 205 6.99 -24.56 19.04
CA ASN A 205 7.89 -25.44 19.79
C ASN A 205 8.73 -24.69 20.85
N ARG A 206 8.55 -23.37 20.96
CA ARG A 206 9.29 -22.48 21.87
C ARG A 206 10.81 -22.43 21.60
N ASP A 207 11.21 -22.79 20.40
CA ASP A 207 12.60 -22.67 19.94
C ASP A 207 12.84 -21.25 19.38
N THR A 208 13.04 -20.31 20.29
CA THR A 208 13.22 -18.90 19.94
C THR A 208 14.55 -18.66 19.23
N GLU A 209 15.58 -19.50 19.50
CA GLU A 209 16.90 -19.41 18.86
C GLU A 209 16.80 -19.83 17.39
N ALA A 210 16.20 -20.99 17.09
CA ALA A 210 15.96 -21.41 15.71
C ALA A 210 15.04 -20.42 14.97
N ALA A 211 14.02 -19.89 15.61
CA ALA A 211 13.18 -18.85 15.05
C ALA A 211 14.00 -17.60 14.67
N ALA A 212 14.95 -17.17 15.53
CA ALA A 212 15.78 -16.02 15.26
C ALA A 212 16.75 -16.22 14.07
N GLN A 213 17.14 -17.46 13.76
CA GLN A 213 18.00 -17.79 12.61
C GLN A 213 17.27 -17.60 11.25
N LEU A 214 15.96 -17.62 11.22
CA LEU A 214 15.16 -17.30 10.02
C LEU A 214 14.97 -15.80 9.79
N LEU A 215 15.42 -14.97 10.72
CA LEU A 215 15.28 -13.52 10.70
C LEU A 215 16.63 -12.86 10.38
N ALA A 216 16.64 -11.87 9.51
CA ALA A 216 17.84 -11.08 9.25
C ALA A 216 18.33 -10.39 10.54
N ALA A 217 19.65 -10.24 10.72
CA ALA A 217 20.22 -9.63 11.92
C ALA A 217 19.67 -8.21 12.19
N ASN A 218 19.37 -7.48 11.11
CA ASN A 218 18.81 -6.12 11.12
C ASN A 218 17.30 -6.09 10.81
N ILE A 219 16.58 -7.20 11.00
CA ILE A 219 15.13 -7.25 10.80
C ILE A 219 14.42 -6.12 11.53
N VAL A 220 13.40 -5.56 10.89
CA VAL A 220 12.53 -4.54 11.49
C VAL A 220 11.10 -5.05 11.49
N SER A 221 10.48 -5.10 12.66
CA SER A 221 9.06 -5.34 12.84
C SER A 221 8.34 -4.04 13.15
N MET A 222 7.29 -3.74 12.39
CA MET A 222 6.45 -2.55 12.55
C MET A 222 5.01 -2.94 12.80
N SER A 223 4.32 -2.18 13.68
CA SER A 223 2.95 -2.46 14.08
C SER A 223 2.09 -1.20 14.00
N ASP A 224 0.95 -1.29 13.35
CA ASP A 224 -0.02 -0.23 13.21
C ASP A 224 -1.36 -0.63 13.82
N GLY A 225 -1.59 -0.16 15.04
CA GLY A 225 -2.85 -0.34 15.77
C GLY A 225 -3.84 0.80 15.60
N GLY A 226 -3.50 1.86 14.84
CA GLY A 226 -4.37 3.01 14.61
C GLY A 226 -4.75 3.82 15.86
N GLY A 227 -4.11 3.55 17.00
CA GLY A 227 -4.53 4.05 18.31
C GLY A 227 -5.71 3.29 18.92
N GLU A 228 -6.26 2.28 18.20
CA GLU A 228 -7.39 1.45 18.61
C GLU A 228 -6.94 0.23 19.42
N PHE A 229 -5.78 -0.35 19.04
CA PHE A 229 -5.29 -1.63 19.55
C PHE A 229 -3.88 -1.54 20.12
N TYR A 230 -3.53 -2.53 20.96
CA TYR A 230 -2.16 -2.67 21.45
C TYR A 230 -1.20 -2.93 20.28
N ALA A 231 -0.25 -2.03 20.12
CA ALA A 231 0.77 -2.07 19.08
C ALA A 231 2.09 -1.50 19.60
N ALA A 232 3.21 -2.01 19.10
CA ALA A 232 4.51 -1.42 19.39
C ALA A 232 4.57 0.00 18.83
N ARG A 233 4.82 1.01 19.67
CA ARG A 233 4.88 2.42 19.27
C ARG A 233 6.11 2.74 18.42
N LEU A 234 7.17 1.97 18.59
CA LEU A 234 8.43 2.08 17.85
C LEU A 234 8.74 0.77 17.14
N PRO A 235 9.50 0.77 16.04
CA PRO A 235 9.95 -0.44 15.38
C PRO A 235 10.75 -1.32 16.34
N VAL A 236 10.50 -2.63 16.31
CA VAL A 236 11.33 -3.62 17.00
C VAL A 236 12.41 -4.08 16.02
N VAL A 237 13.68 -3.91 16.42
CA VAL A 237 14.83 -4.17 15.54
C VAL A 237 15.72 -5.26 16.12
N GLY A 238 16.14 -6.19 15.27
CA GLY A 238 17.07 -7.28 15.59
C GLY A 238 16.38 -8.62 15.79
N SER A 239 17.02 -9.68 15.24
CA SER A 239 16.46 -11.02 15.11
C SER A 239 15.97 -11.61 16.44
N MET A 240 16.80 -11.59 17.49
CA MET A 240 16.42 -12.13 18.79
C MET A 240 15.27 -11.34 19.45
N LYS A 241 15.28 -10.01 19.34
CA LYS A 241 14.21 -9.17 19.91
C LYS A 241 12.87 -9.43 19.22
N VAL A 242 12.89 -9.56 17.88
CA VAL A 242 11.68 -9.86 17.10
C VAL A 242 11.20 -11.29 17.38
N ALA A 243 12.09 -12.30 17.45
CA ALA A 243 11.72 -13.67 17.80
C ALA A 243 11.07 -13.76 19.19
N LEU A 244 11.63 -13.08 20.20
CA LEU A 244 11.05 -12.99 21.53
C LEU A 244 9.69 -12.28 21.52
N MET A 245 9.54 -11.19 20.78
CA MET A 245 8.28 -10.49 20.62
C MET A 245 7.21 -11.41 20.00
N LEU A 246 7.53 -12.13 18.93
CA LEU A 246 6.62 -13.08 18.30
C LEU A 246 6.23 -14.24 19.23
N SER A 247 7.20 -14.80 19.97
CA SER A 247 6.94 -15.84 20.97
C SER A 247 5.99 -15.35 22.07
N ASN A 248 6.18 -14.13 22.57
CA ASN A 248 5.31 -13.53 23.57
C ASN A 248 3.91 -13.23 23.01
N LEU A 249 3.82 -12.77 21.76
CA LEU A 249 2.54 -12.54 21.09
C LEU A 249 1.74 -13.85 20.95
N LEU A 250 2.38 -14.95 20.52
CA LEU A 250 1.75 -16.26 20.45
C LEU A 250 1.24 -16.73 21.82
N LYS A 251 2.04 -16.56 22.87
CA LYS A 251 1.61 -16.90 24.25
C LYS A 251 0.40 -16.08 24.67
N ALA A 252 0.43 -14.76 24.45
CA ALA A 252 -0.65 -13.86 24.82
C ALA A 252 -1.97 -14.13 24.09
N THR A 253 -1.89 -14.73 22.90
CA THR A 253 -3.05 -15.02 22.05
C THR A 253 -3.41 -16.50 21.98
N ALA A 254 -2.73 -17.37 22.70
CA ALA A 254 -2.93 -18.83 22.66
C ALA A 254 -4.36 -19.29 23.03
N GLY A 255 -5.08 -18.49 23.84
CA GLY A 255 -6.48 -18.76 24.21
C GLY A 255 -7.52 -18.21 23.24
N PHE A 256 -7.11 -17.54 22.15
CA PHE A 256 -8.06 -16.97 21.21
C PHE A 256 -8.41 -17.99 20.11
N THR A 257 -9.70 -18.16 19.85
CA THR A 257 -10.14 -18.85 18.63
C THR A 257 -9.85 -17.93 17.44
N ALA A 258 -9.05 -18.40 16.50
CA ALA A 258 -8.65 -17.60 15.36
C ALA A 258 -8.69 -18.41 14.07
N THR A 259 -9.19 -17.79 13.03
CA THR A 259 -9.11 -18.27 11.63
C THR A 259 -8.01 -17.51 10.92
N THR A 260 -7.11 -18.23 10.24
CA THR A 260 -6.03 -17.63 9.46
C THR A 260 -6.15 -17.99 8.00
N ARG A 261 -5.84 -17.04 7.12
CA ARG A 261 -5.80 -17.25 5.66
C ARG A 261 -4.48 -16.73 5.10
N ARG A 262 -3.84 -17.54 4.25
CA ARG A 262 -2.66 -17.12 3.47
C ARG A 262 -3.14 -16.35 2.26
N VAL A 263 -2.55 -15.19 2.03
CA VAL A 263 -2.93 -14.29 0.93
C VAL A 263 -1.69 -13.57 0.40
N GLU A 264 -1.80 -12.99 -0.79
CA GLU A 264 -0.82 -12.04 -1.30
C GLU A 264 -1.37 -10.62 -1.14
N LEU A 265 -0.66 -9.78 -0.37
CA LEU A 265 -1.03 -8.38 -0.14
C LEU A 265 0.10 -7.46 -0.61
N ASN A 266 -0.20 -6.51 -1.49
CA ASN A 266 0.79 -5.56 -2.01
C ASN A 266 2.05 -6.24 -2.59
N GLY A 267 1.88 -7.42 -3.20
CA GLY A 267 2.97 -8.23 -3.74
C GLY A 267 3.82 -8.96 -2.69
N LEU A 268 3.38 -9.00 -1.42
CA LEU A 268 4.03 -9.72 -0.33
C LEU A 268 3.20 -10.92 0.11
N PHE A 269 3.88 -11.98 0.55
CA PHE A 269 3.22 -13.03 1.32
C PHE A 269 2.67 -12.46 2.62
N ALA A 270 1.41 -12.75 2.90
CA ALA A 270 0.74 -12.28 4.09
C ALA A 270 -0.16 -13.36 4.71
N VAL A 271 -0.46 -13.15 5.98
CA VAL A 271 -1.45 -13.91 6.73
C VAL A 271 -2.47 -12.94 7.27
N THR A 272 -3.74 -13.13 6.89
CA THR A 272 -4.85 -12.46 7.56
C THR A 272 -5.32 -13.34 8.70
N THR A 273 -5.64 -12.71 9.84
CA THR A 273 -6.12 -13.40 11.05
C THR A 273 -7.41 -12.73 11.50
N GLU A 274 -8.46 -13.54 11.68
CA GLU A 274 -9.71 -13.14 12.32
C GLU A 274 -9.84 -13.87 13.64
N ARG A 275 -10.07 -13.14 14.74
CA ARG A 275 -10.21 -13.67 16.09
C ARG A 275 -11.64 -13.51 16.56
N GLU A 276 -12.20 -14.59 17.05
CA GLU A 276 -13.49 -14.56 17.75
C GLU A 276 -13.24 -14.09 19.19
N ASN A 277 -14.09 -13.16 19.66
CA ASN A 277 -14.07 -12.72 21.07
C ASN A 277 -12.71 -12.19 21.57
N ALA A 278 -11.98 -11.46 20.73
CA ALA A 278 -10.73 -10.83 21.17
C ALA A 278 -11.02 -9.85 22.33
N PRO A 279 -10.26 -9.89 23.44
CA PRO A 279 -10.45 -8.97 24.56
C PRO A 279 -10.20 -7.52 24.16
N PRO A 280 -10.70 -6.54 24.95
CA PRO A 280 -10.42 -5.13 24.71
C PRO A 280 -8.91 -4.85 24.54
N GLY A 281 -8.56 -4.04 23.54
CA GLY A 281 -7.18 -3.72 23.20
C GLY A 281 -6.51 -4.70 22.23
N TYR A 282 -7.09 -5.86 21.97
CA TYR A 282 -6.65 -6.78 20.92
C TYR A 282 -7.50 -6.64 19.66
N ALA A 283 -6.84 -6.58 18.52
CA ALA A 283 -7.55 -6.49 17.23
C ALA A 283 -8.27 -7.82 16.94
N GLN A 284 -9.55 -7.73 16.53
CA GLN A 284 -10.30 -8.88 16.03
C GLN A 284 -9.77 -9.33 14.67
N LYS A 285 -9.35 -8.37 13.84
CA LYS A 285 -8.79 -8.61 12.51
C LYS A 285 -7.41 -8.00 12.40
N LEU A 286 -6.50 -8.69 11.75
CA LEU A 286 -5.17 -8.17 11.44
C LEU A 286 -4.64 -8.79 10.14
N ALA A 287 -3.78 -8.05 9.46
CA ALA A 287 -2.97 -8.54 8.37
C ALA A 287 -1.49 -8.48 8.79
N THR A 288 -0.78 -9.60 8.64
CA THR A 288 0.66 -9.69 8.87
C THR A 288 1.35 -9.95 7.55
N LEU A 289 2.22 -9.02 7.12
CA LEU A 289 2.95 -9.13 5.87
C LEU A 289 4.43 -9.38 6.15
N PHE A 290 5.07 -10.17 5.28
CA PHE A 290 6.45 -10.60 5.43
C PHE A 290 7.25 -10.31 4.18
N GLN A 291 8.46 -9.76 4.35
CA GLN A 291 9.41 -9.49 3.27
C GLN A 291 10.72 -10.22 3.55
N LEU A 292 11.22 -10.95 2.55
CA LEU A 292 12.55 -11.55 2.58
C LEU A 292 13.59 -10.61 1.98
N ASN A 293 14.84 -10.76 2.47
CA ASN A 293 16.02 -10.23 1.79
C ASN A 293 16.54 -11.22 0.71
N ASP A 294 17.61 -10.85 0.01
CA ASP A 294 18.20 -11.67 -1.04
C ASP A 294 18.78 -13.01 -0.51
N GLU A 295 19.18 -13.06 0.76
CA GLU A 295 19.66 -14.26 1.43
C GLU A 295 18.51 -15.23 1.77
N GLY A 296 17.26 -14.78 1.68
CA GLY A 296 16.07 -15.55 2.00
C GLY A 296 15.68 -15.54 3.46
N LEU A 297 16.22 -14.59 4.24
CA LEU A 297 15.83 -14.34 5.61
C LEU A 297 14.73 -13.27 5.67
N ILE A 298 13.84 -13.36 6.67
CA ILE A 298 12.82 -12.35 6.89
C ILE A 298 13.48 -11.05 7.38
N GLU A 299 13.40 -9.99 6.60
CA GLU A 299 13.97 -8.67 6.93
C GLU A 299 12.93 -7.65 7.39
N ARG A 300 11.64 -7.85 7.05
CA ARG A 300 10.54 -6.97 7.47
C ARG A 300 9.32 -7.77 7.85
N ILE A 301 8.67 -7.36 8.93
CA ILE A 301 7.34 -7.84 9.33
C ILE A 301 6.46 -6.62 9.60
N TYR A 302 5.28 -6.60 8.97
CA TYR A 302 4.31 -5.52 9.13
C TYR A 302 3.02 -6.07 9.73
N PHE A 303 2.59 -5.53 10.86
CA PHE A 303 1.31 -5.85 11.50
C PHE A 303 0.34 -4.70 11.29
N VAL A 304 -0.66 -4.88 10.45
CA VAL A 304 -1.72 -3.91 10.23
C VAL A 304 -2.97 -4.37 10.98
N MET A 305 -3.35 -3.59 11.99
CA MET A 305 -4.49 -3.88 12.86
C MET A 305 -5.56 -2.77 12.83
N ALA A 306 -5.19 -1.55 12.44
CA ALA A 306 -6.10 -0.41 12.37
C ALA A 306 -7.34 -0.76 11.53
N SER A 307 -8.54 -0.74 12.13
CA SER A 307 -9.79 -1.24 11.52
C SER A 307 -10.08 -0.61 10.17
N ARG A 308 -9.90 0.71 10.05
CA ARG A 308 -10.14 1.47 8.80
C ARG A 308 -9.26 1.02 7.63
N LYS A 309 -8.11 0.38 7.90
CA LYS A 309 -7.17 -0.07 6.87
C LYS A 309 -7.48 -1.46 6.32
N LEU A 310 -8.29 -2.23 7.02
CA LEU A 310 -8.65 -3.61 6.65
C LEU A 310 -9.97 -3.72 5.91
N THR A 311 -10.73 -2.64 5.75
CA THR A 311 -12.06 -2.62 5.11
C THR A 311 -12.05 -3.11 3.66
N ALA A 312 -10.97 -2.90 2.92
CA ALA A 312 -10.84 -3.39 1.54
C ALA A 312 -10.78 -4.93 1.47
N LEU A 313 -10.19 -5.59 2.49
CA LEU A 313 -10.12 -7.05 2.60
C LEU A 313 -11.49 -7.64 2.99
N GLU A 314 -12.29 -6.92 3.77
CA GLU A 314 -13.64 -7.33 4.20
C GLU A 314 -14.63 -7.36 3.05
N ARG A 315 -14.68 -6.31 2.23
CA ARG A 315 -15.60 -6.20 1.09
C ARG A 315 -15.47 -7.36 0.09
N LYS A 316 -14.30 -7.97 0.00
CA LYS A 316 -14.06 -9.11 -0.88
C LYS A 316 -14.53 -10.41 -0.24
N ALA A 317 -14.26 -10.63 1.03
CA ALA A 317 -14.73 -11.81 1.76
C ALA A 317 -16.26 -11.90 1.71
N GLU A 318 -16.97 -10.77 1.85
CA GLU A 318 -18.43 -10.72 1.71
C GLU A 318 -18.91 -11.04 0.29
N ARG A 319 -18.21 -10.58 -0.75
CA ARG A 319 -18.53 -10.90 -2.16
C ARG A 319 -18.32 -12.37 -2.49
N GLU A 320 -17.27 -12.99 -1.98
CA GLU A 320 -16.98 -14.43 -2.19
C GLU A 320 -18.00 -15.33 -1.48
N HIS A 321 -18.57 -14.90 -0.34
CA HIS A 321 -19.65 -15.61 0.35
C HIS A 321 -21.02 -15.50 -0.34
N LEU A 322 -21.24 -14.48 -1.18
CA LEU A 322 -22.47 -14.26 -1.93
C LEU A 322 -22.51 -14.99 -3.28
N LEU A 323 -21.39 -15.53 -3.75
CA LEU A 323 -21.36 -16.32 -4.97
C LEU A 323 -21.63 -17.79 -4.65
N PRO A 324 -22.62 -18.45 -5.32
CA PRO A 324 -22.88 -19.88 -5.14
C PRO A 324 -21.60 -20.65 -5.53
N ARG A 325 -21.17 -21.58 -4.67
CA ARG A 325 -20.06 -22.50 -4.98
C ARG A 325 -20.43 -23.26 -6.25
N PRO A 326 -19.57 -23.33 -7.27
CA PRO A 326 -19.81 -24.18 -8.41
C PRO A 326 -19.92 -25.64 -7.93
N SER A 327 -21.05 -26.28 -8.28
CA SER A 327 -21.35 -27.68 -8.03
C SER A 327 -20.41 -28.61 -8.78
#